data_bf8a053a2144cf11c0672ffd4effdc6f
#
_entry.id   bf8a053a2144cf11c0672ffd4effdc6f
#
_cell.length_a   1.000
_cell.length_b   1.000
_cell.length_c   1.000
_cell.angle_alpha   90.00
_cell.angle_beta   90.00
_cell.angle_gamma   90.00
#
_symmetry.space_group_name_H-M   'P 1'
#
loop_
_entity.id
_entity.type
_entity.pdbx_description
1 polymer ?
#
loop_
_entity_poly.entity_id
_entity_poly.type
_entity_poly.pdbx_seq_one_letter_code
_entity_poly.pdbx_strand_id
1 'polypeptide(L)'
;VLRSLDWWTIGIYLALLAFGWLSVCGASYTYGDTDIFSLDTRSGMQILWIGTSICLGFVLLMLDDRFYDTFAYIIYAALLLLLFVTIFNPHEIKGSRSWLVLGSWRLQPAEFAKFATALAVAKLMSTYGFNMHRWKDFAAACAVVLLPMLFIVAQKETGSALVYISFFLMFYREGMTGSVLFTGVAMIIYFVVGIRFEDTLLL
;
A
#
# COMPACT_ATOMS: atom_id res chain seq x y z
N VAL A 1 -13.34 -7.15 22.91
CA VAL A 1 -12.49 -6.41 21.94
C VAL A 1 -11.35 -5.66 22.63
N LEU A 2 -11.59 -4.76 23.58
CA LEU A 2 -10.54 -3.92 24.19
C LEU A 2 -9.48 -4.69 25.01
N ARG A 3 -9.80 -5.88 25.55
CA ARG A 3 -8.86 -6.72 26.31
C ARG A 3 -7.90 -7.56 25.45
N SER A 4 -8.21 -7.73 24.18
CA SER A 4 -7.39 -8.48 23.22
C SER A 4 -6.47 -7.59 22.37
N LEU A 5 -6.48 -6.26 22.59
CA LEU A 5 -5.63 -5.33 21.86
C LEU A 5 -4.21 -5.35 22.43
N ASP A 6 -3.23 -5.38 21.53
CA ASP A 6 -1.82 -5.21 21.86
C ASP A 6 -1.50 -3.72 22.11
N TRP A 7 -1.53 -3.32 23.35
CA TRP A 7 -1.27 -1.94 23.77
C TRP A 7 0.16 -1.47 23.46
N TRP A 8 1.12 -2.40 23.35
CA TRP A 8 2.48 -2.07 22.96
C TRP A 8 2.55 -1.63 21.50
N THR A 9 1.94 -2.39 20.62
CA THR A 9 1.86 -2.03 19.19
C THR A 9 1.12 -0.71 18.99
N ILE A 10 0.01 -0.48 19.71
CA ILE A 10 -0.71 0.79 19.66
C ILE A 10 0.16 1.94 20.16
N GLY A 11 0.87 1.75 21.27
CA GLY A 11 1.77 2.76 21.83
C GLY A 11 2.89 3.15 20.86
N ILE A 12 3.53 2.18 20.22
CA ILE A 12 4.56 2.41 19.19
C ILE A 12 3.96 3.14 17.98
N TYR A 13 2.78 2.74 17.53
CA TYR A 13 2.09 3.40 16.42
C TYR A 13 1.81 4.87 16.72
N LEU A 14 1.27 5.19 17.90
CA LEU A 14 1.01 6.57 18.31
C LEU A 14 2.31 7.38 18.44
N ALA A 15 3.36 6.79 18.98
CA ALA A 15 4.68 7.42 19.02
C ALA A 15 5.22 7.75 17.63
N LEU A 16 5.12 6.83 16.69
CA LEU A 16 5.51 7.06 15.28
C LEU A 16 4.69 8.16 14.61
N LEU A 17 3.38 8.24 14.89
CA LEU A 17 2.53 9.34 14.41
C LEU A 17 2.99 10.70 14.98
N ALA A 18 3.29 10.76 16.28
CA ALA A 18 3.77 11.99 16.93
C ALA A 18 5.13 12.43 16.35
N PHE A 19 6.08 11.50 16.19
CA PHE A 19 7.37 11.79 15.55
C PHE A 19 7.21 12.21 14.08
N GLY A 20 6.31 11.56 13.34
CA GLY A 20 6.00 11.93 11.95
C GLY A 20 5.44 13.35 11.87
N TRP A 21 4.53 13.73 12.76
CA TRP A 21 4.00 15.09 12.83
C TRP A 21 5.08 16.12 13.17
N LEU A 22 5.93 15.86 14.18
CA LEU A 22 7.07 16.72 14.51
C LEU A 22 8.03 16.91 13.35
N SER A 23 8.29 15.83 12.58
CA SER A 23 9.12 15.89 11.38
C SER A 23 8.51 16.79 10.31
N VAL A 24 7.19 16.70 10.08
CA VAL A 24 6.48 17.58 9.14
C VAL A 24 6.52 19.03 9.61
N CYS A 25 6.33 19.29 10.91
CA CYS A 25 6.46 20.63 11.48
C CYS A 25 7.86 21.21 11.22
N GLY A 26 8.92 20.43 11.50
CA GLY A 26 10.28 20.87 11.28
C GLY A 26 10.62 21.12 9.80
N ALA A 27 10.10 20.28 8.90
CA ALA A 27 10.37 20.40 7.46
C ALA A 27 9.55 21.53 6.78
N SER A 28 8.40 21.92 7.35
CA SER A 28 7.54 22.97 6.82
C SER A 28 7.67 24.31 7.53
N TYR A 29 8.55 24.40 8.54
CA TYR A 29 8.75 25.62 9.31
C TYR A 29 9.42 26.69 8.45
N THR A 30 8.73 27.80 8.25
CA THR A 30 9.29 29.03 7.65
C THR A 30 9.46 30.08 8.74
N TYR A 31 10.59 30.79 8.72
CA TYR A 31 10.90 31.79 9.74
C TYR A 31 9.82 32.90 9.73
N GLY A 32 9.05 33.01 10.81
CA GLY A 32 7.95 33.98 10.94
C GLY A 32 6.55 33.37 10.94
N ASP A 33 6.38 32.08 10.65
CA ASP A 33 5.10 31.37 10.79
C ASP A 33 4.83 31.08 12.28
N THR A 34 3.81 31.75 12.83
CA THR A 34 3.41 31.59 14.24
C THR A 34 2.36 30.50 14.46
N ASP A 35 1.67 30.05 13.40
CA ASP A 35 0.49 29.18 13.52
C ASP A 35 0.75 27.76 12.96
N ILE A 36 1.42 26.94 13.78
CA ILE A 36 1.67 25.51 13.48
C ILE A 36 0.34 24.71 13.36
N PHE A 37 -0.72 25.17 14.01
CA PHE A 37 -2.03 24.49 14.05
C PHE A 37 -3.02 24.98 12.99
N SER A 38 -2.68 25.99 12.19
CA SER A 38 -3.55 26.48 11.14
C SER A 38 -3.79 25.41 10.07
N LEU A 39 -5.06 25.23 9.65
CA LEU A 39 -5.43 24.31 8.57
C LEU A 39 -4.86 24.70 7.20
N ASP A 40 -4.34 25.92 7.07
CA ASP A 40 -3.66 26.39 5.87
C ASP A 40 -2.20 25.89 5.80
N THR A 41 -1.65 25.45 6.93
CA THR A 41 -0.30 24.89 7.02
C THR A 41 -0.29 23.38 6.81
N ARG A 42 0.83 22.83 6.32
CA ARG A 42 1.00 21.38 6.17
C ARG A 42 0.91 20.64 7.50
N SER A 43 1.44 21.25 8.56
CA SER A 43 1.43 20.68 9.92
C SER A 43 0.01 20.59 10.51
N GLY A 44 -0.82 21.63 10.32
CA GLY A 44 -2.21 21.61 10.78
C GLY A 44 -3.08 20.63 9.98
N MET A 45 -2.93 20.58 8.65
CA MET A 45 -3.59 19.56 7.83
C MET A 45 -3.18 18.14 8.22
N GLN A 46 -1.93 17.94 8.63
CA GLN A 46 -1.46 16.62 9.09
C GLN A 46 -2.21 16.15 10.34
N ILE A 47 -2.49 17.06 11.30
CA ILE A 47 -3.27 16.73 12.50
C ILE A 47 -4.68 16.26 12.13
N LEU A 48 -5.33 16.96 11.19
CA LEU A 48 -6.65 16.57 10.71
C LEU A 48 -6.62 15.16 10.09
N TRP A 49 -5.61 14.86 9.28
CA TRP A 49 -5.44 13.52 8.68
C TRP A 49 -5.12 12.45 9.74
N ILE A 50 -4.35 12.76 10.76
CA ILE A 50 -4.11 11.84 11.89
C ILE A 50 -5.42 11.54 12.61
N GLY A 51 -6.22 12.56 12.92
CA GLY A 51 -7.52 12.39 13.58
C GLY A 51 -8.48 11.52 12.76
N THR A 52 -8.60 11.79 11.45
CA THR A 52 -9.46 11.02 10.54
C THR A 52 -8.95 9.57 10.39
N SER A 53 -7.64 9.35 10.34
CA SER A 53 -7.06 8.00 10.23
C SER A 53 -7.29 7.17 11.50
N ILE A 54 -7.18 7.76 12.69
CA ILE A 54 -7.48 7.08 13.96
C ILE A 54 -8.96 6.72 14.02
N CYS A 55 -9.85 7.63 13.63
CA CYS A 55 -11.29 7.38 13.59
C CYS A 55 -11.62 6.23 12.60
N LEU A 56 -11.05 6.26 11.41
CA LEU A 56 -11.21 5.19 10.43
C LEU A 56 -10.67 3.85 10.95
N GLY A 57 -9.49 3.87 11.56
CA GLY A 57 -8.89 2.68 12.18
C GLY A 57 -9.80 2.07 13.26
N PHE A 58 -10.40 2.90 14.08
CA PHE A 58 -11.38 2.44 15.08
C PHE A 58 -12.60 1.79 14.44
N VAL A 59 -13.16 2.40 13.38
CA VAL A 59 -14.29 1.83 12.63
C VAL A 59 -13.91 0.48 12.03
N LEU A 60 -12.73 0.36 11.43
CA LEU A 60 -12.25 -0.89 10.84
C LEU A 60 -12.05 -2.00 11.89
N LEU A 61 -11.60 -1.65 13.10
CA LEU A 61 -11.47 -2.61 14.21
C LEU A 61 -12.83 -3.10 14.75
N MET A 62 -13.92 -2.37 14.52
CA MET A 62 -15.27 -2.78 14.91
C MET A 62 -15.93 -3.74 13.89
N LEU A 63 -15.37 -3.85 12.69
CA LEU A 63 -15.88 -4.77 11.67
C LEU A 63 -15.51 -6.22 12.01
N ASP A 64 -16.47 -7.12 11.85
CA ASP A 64 -16.24 -8.55 12.06
C ASP A 64 -15.32 -9.15 10.98
N ASP A 65 -14.55 -10.18 11.36
CA ASP A 65 -13.68 -10.93 10.44
C ASP A 65 -14.45 -11.48 9.22
N ARG A 66 -15.72 -11.84 9.40
CA ARG A 66 -16.61 -12.31 8.33
C ARG A 66 -16.82 -11.27 7.24
N PHE A 67 -16.82 -9.99 7.61
CA PHE A 67 -16.93 -8.90 6.62
C PHE A 67 -15.74 -8.92 5.68
N TYR A 68 -14.52 -8.94 6.25
CA TYR A 68 -13.30 -8.98 5.45
C TYR A 68 -13.23 -10.25 4.60
N ASP A 69 -13.58 -11.39 5.15
CA ASP A 69 -13.61 -12.66 4.43
C ASP A 69 -14.57 -12.61 3.25
N THR A 70 -15.77 -12.09 3.43
CA THR A 70 -16.81 -12.06 2.38
C THR A 70 -16.45 -11.08 1.27
N PHE A 71 -15.94 -9.90 1.61
CA PHE A 71 -15.72 -8.81 0.66
C PHE A 71 -14.29 -8.77 0.08
N ALA A 72 -13.37 -9.63 0.53
CA ALA A 72 -11.96 -9.61 0.12
C ALA A 72 -11.76 -9.50 -1.40
N TYR A 73 -12.36 -10.39 -2.16
CA TYR A 73 -12.20 -10.40 -3.62
C TYR A 73 -12.95 -9.26 -4.31
N ILE A 74 -14.07 -8.80 -3.74
CA ILE A 74 -14.82 -7.67 -4.28
C ILE A 74 -14.01 -6.38 -4.13
N ILE A 75 -13.44 -6.15 -2.93
CA ILE A 75 -12.57 -5.01 -2.64
C ILE A 75 -11.33 -5.06 -3.56
N TYR A 76 -10.72 -6.22 -3.71
CA TYR A 76 -9.57 -6.42 -4.57
C TYR A 76 -9.90 -6.11 -6.04
N ALA A 77 -11.01 -6.64 -6.57
CA ALA A 77 -11.42 -6.39 -7.95
C ALA A 77 -11.77 -4.91 -8.20
N ALA A 78 -12.46 -4.27 -7.25
CA ALA A 78 -12.78 -2.85 -7.33
C ALA A 78 -11.51 -1.97 -7.38
N LEU A 79 -10.51 -2.27 -6.54
CA LEU A 79 -9.26 -1.52 -6.53
C LEU A 79 -8.35 -1.83 -7.72
N LEU A 80 -8.38 -3.07 -8.26
CA LEU A 80 -7.74 -3.38 -9.53
C LEU A 80 -8.34 -2.57 -10.69
N LEU A 81 -9.67 -2.48 -10.74
CA LEU A 81 -10.35 -1.67 -11.74
C LEU A 81 -9.96 -0.20 -11.59
N LEU A 82 -9.89 0.31 -10.37
CA LEU A 82 -9.49 1.68 -10.09
C LEU A 82 -8.03 1.95 -10.52
N LEU A 83 -7.11 1.01 -10.24
CA LEU A 83 -5.73 1.08 -10.72
C LEU A 83 -5.67 1.09 -12.25
N PHE A 84 -6.44 0.22 -12.91
CA PHE A 84 -6.48 0.15 -14.36
C PHE A 84 -6.97 1.47 -14.98
N VAL A 85 -8.06 2.03 -14.45
CA VAL A 85 -8.59 3.32 -14.90
C VAL A 85 -7.58 4.45 -14.70
N THR A 86 -6.82 4.42 -13.62
CA THR A 86 -5.83 5.46 -13.31
C THR A 86 -4.67 5.49 -14.31
N ILE A 87 -4.35 4.39 -14.99
CA ILE A 87 -3.32 4.35 -16.05
C ILE A 87 -3.65 5.33 -17.19
N PHE A 88 -4.94 5.50 -17.49
CA PHE A 88 -5.42 6.37 -18.57
C PHE A 88 -5.67 7.80 -18.11
N ASN A 89 -5.35 8.14 -16.86
CA ASN A 89 -5.55 9.48 -16.34
C ASN A 89 -4.59 10.47 -17.05
N PRO A 90 -5.10 11.57 -17.62
CA PRO A 90 -4.28 12.56 -18.30
C PRO A 90 -3.44 13.43 -17.34
N HIS A 91 -3.75 13.43 -16.04
CA HIS A 91 -3.07 14.27 -15.06
C HIS A 91 -1.80 13.56 -14.54
N GLU A 92 -0.64 14.06 -14.96
CA GLU A 92 0.65 13.64 -14.41
C GLU A 92 1.05 14.53 -13.23
N ILE A 93 1.36 13.93 -12.09
CA ILE A 93 1.90 14.62 -10.93
C ILE A 93 3.31 14.07 -10.66
N LYS A 94 4.33 14.91 -10.79
CA LYS A 94 5.75 14.54 -10.62
C LYS A 94 6.19 13.35 -11.51
N GLY A 95 5.67 13.30 -12.75
CA GLY A 95 6.01 12.24 -13.72
C GLY A 95 5.29 10.91 -13.51
N SER A 96 4.34 10.84 -12.58
CA SER A 96 3.51 9.65 -12.32
C SER A 96 2.04 9.92 -12.58
N ARG A 97 1.35 8.90 -13.13
CA ARG A 97 -0.12 8.92 -13.40
C ARG A 97 -0.91 8.18 -12.34
N SER A 98 -0.43 8.17 -11.11
CA SER A 98 -0.97 7.37 -10.00
C SER A 98 -2.02 8.10 -9.15
N TRP A 99 -2.31 9.37 -9.45
CA TRP A 99 -3.18 10.21 -8.63
C TRP A 99 -4.53 10.44 -9.27
N LEU A 100 -5.60 10.15 -8.53
CA LEU A 100 -6.94 10.61 -8.83
C LEU A 100 -7.17 11.97 -8.17
N VAL A 101 -7.39 12.99 -8.99
CA VAL A 101 -7.69 14.34 -8.54
C VAL A 101 -9.20 14.54 -8.57
N LEU A 102 -9.82 14.66 -7.40
CA LEU A 102 -11.24 14.89 -7.21
C LEU A 102 -11.43 16.29 -6.58
N GLY A 103 -11.36 17.33 -7.39
CA GLY A 103 -11.37 18.71 -6.89
C GLY A 103 -10.13 19.02 -6.05
N SER A 104 -10.33 19.36 -4.77
CA SER A 104 -9.22 19.61 -3.83
C SER A 104 -8.59 18.33 -3.24
N TRP A 105 -9.23 17.18 -3.43
CA TRP A 105 -8.80 15.91 -2.88
C TRP A 105 -7.92 15.16 -3.87
N ARG A 106 -6.85 14.57 -3.35
CA ARG A 106 -5.94 13.71 -4.13
C ARG A 106 -5.91 12.34 -3.48
N LEU A 107 -6.30 11.33 -4.23
CA LEU A 107 -6.31 9.95 -3.79
C LEU A 107 -5.33 9.14 -4.64
N GLN A 108 -4.49 8.35 -4.00
CA GLN A 108 -3.56 7.45 -4.67
C GLN A 108 -4.06 6.01 -4.53
N PRO A 109 -4.66 5.42 -5.57
CA PRO A 109 -5.23 4.08 -5.51
C PRO A 109 -4.21 3.00 -5.16
N ALA A 110 -2.94 3.18 -5.50
CA ALA A 110 -1.86 2.24 -5.19
C ALA A 110 -1.70 1.97 -3.68
N GLU A 111 -1.98 2.96 -2.82
CA GLU A 111 -1.92 2.80 -1.37
C GLU A 111 -3.01 1.84 -0.86
N PHE A 112 -4.23 2.00 -1.37
CA PHE A 112 -5.35 1.12 -1.02
C PHE A 112 -5.22 -0.26 -1.65
N ALA A 113 -4.61 -0.36 -2.82
CA ALA A 113 -4.39 -1.64 -3.49
C ALA A 113 -3.47 -2.57 -2.70
N LYS A 114 -2.49 -2.05 -1.95
CA LYS A 114 -1.66 -2.86 -1.04
C LYS A 114 -2.49 -3.58 0.01
N PHE A 115 -3.41 -2.86 0.65
CA PHE A 115 -4.35 -3.44 1.62
C PHE A 115 -5.27 -4.49 0.97
N ALA A 116 -5.86 -4.17 -0.19
CA ALA A 116 -6.75 -5.09 -0.89
C ALA A 116 -6.02 -6.37 -1.34
N THR A 117 -4.77 -6.23 -1.78
CA THR A 117 -3.93 -7.38 -2.15
C THR A 117 -3.64 -8.25 -0.93
N ALA A 118 -3.29 -7.65 0.22
CA ALA A 118 -3.08 -8.40 1.46
C ALA A 118 -4.32 -9.19 1.87
N LEU A 119 -5.50 -8.56 1.77
CA LEU A 119 -6.77 -9.18 2.10
C LEU A 119 -7.11 -10.34 1.13
N ALA A 120 -6.91 -10.13 -0.18
CA ALA A 120 -7.17 -11.17 -1.18
C ALA A 120 -6.21 -12.37 -1.05
N VAL A 121 -4.94 -12.11 -0.76
CA VAL A 121 -3.94 -13.16 -0.49
C VAL A 121 -4.30 -13.93 0.78
N ALA A 122 -4.65 -13.24 1.87
CA ALA A 122 -5.08 -13.88 3.11
C ALA A 122 -6.29 -14.79 2.87
N LYS A 123 -7.29 -14.31 2.13
CA LYS A 123 -8.48 -15.09 1.73
C LYS A 123 -8.11 -16.30 0.89
N LEU A 124 -7.22 -16.14 -0.10
CA LEU A 124 -6.77 -17.25 -0.95
C LEU A 124 -6.08 -18.34 -0.12
N MET A 125 -5.19 -17.92 0.78
CA MET A 125 -4.41 -18.85 1.61
C MET A 125 -5.24 -19.51 2.71
N SER A 126 -6.34 -18.90 3.15
CA SER A 126 -7.29 -19.50 4.10
C SER A 126 -8.22 -20.55 3.47
N THR A 127 -8.19 -20.71 2.14
CA THR A 127 -9.03 -21.69 1.44
C THR A 127 -8.61 -23.12 1.79
N TYR A 128 -9.59 -23.98 2.11
CA TYR A 128 -9.32 -25.37 2.44
C TYR A 128 -8.55 -26.09 1.34
N GLY A 129 -7.45 -26.75 1.71
CA GLY A 129 -6.59 -27.48 0.79
C GLY A 129 -5.58 -26.62 0.02
N PHE A 130 -5.47 -25.30 0.30
CA PHE A 130 -4.40 -24.47 -0.25
C PHE A 130 -3.03 -24.99 0.21
N ASN A 131 -2.11 -25.10 -0.75
CA ASN A 131 -0.74 -25.55 -0.45
C ASN A 131 0.25 -24.85 -1.37
N MET A 132 1.17 -24.10 -0.78
CA MET A 132 2.19 -23.32 -1.50
C MET A 132 3.15 -24.18 -2.35
N HIS A 133 3.28 -25.49 -2.05
CA HIS A 133 4.09 -26.43 -2.84
C HIS A 133 3.37 -26.86 -4.13
N ARG A 134 2.07 -26.68 -4.24
CA ARG A 134 1.33 -26.98 -5.46
C ARG A 134 1.46 -25.82 -6.42
N TRP A 135 1.94 -26.11 -7.64
CA TRP A 135 2.17 -25.08 -8.66
C TRP A 135 0.94 -24.21 -8.95
N LYS A 136 -0.26 -24.79 -8.93
CA LYS A 136 -1.50 -24.06 -9.19
C LYS A 136 -1.79 -23.02 -8.10
N ASP A 137 -1.64 -23.39 -6.85
CA ASP A 137 -1.91 -22.51 -5.71
C ASP A 137 -0.84 -21.41 -5.60
N PHE A 138 0.43 -21.78 -5.85
CA PHE A 138 1.53 -20.84 -5.92
C PHE A 138 1.34 -19.82 -7.05
N ALA A 139 1.00 -20.29 -8.27
CA ALA A 139 0.75 -19.41 -9.41
C ALA A 139 -0.45 -18.48 -9.16
N ALA A 140 -1.52 -18.95 -8.51
CA ALA A 140 -2.66 -18.12 -8.14
C ALA A 140 -2.26 -17.03 -7.13
N ALA A 141 -1.47 -17.37 -6.10
CA ALA A 141 -0.97 -16.41 -5.12
C ALA A 141 -0.06 -15.36 -5.78
N CYS A 142 0.85 -15.79 -6.66
CA CYS A 142 1.70 -14.88 -7.43
C CYS A 142 0.87 -13.97 -8.34
N ALA A 143 -0.15 -14.48 -9.01
CA ALA A 143 -1.02 -13.68 -9.88
C ALA A 143 -1.74 -12.56 -9.11
N VAL A 144 -2.26 -12.88 -7.92
CA VAL A 144 -2.92 -11.89 -7.04
C VAL A 144 -1.96 -10.77 -6.61
N VAL A 145 -0.68 -11.07 -6.43
CA VAL A 145 0.32 -10.06 -6.03
C VAL A 145 0.88 -9.30 -7.23
N LEU A 146 1.20 -10.01 -8.32
CA LEU A 146 1.86 -9.42 -9.49
C LEU A 146 0.93 -8.54 -10.32
N LEU A 147 -0.38 -8.86 -10.39
CA LEU A 147 -1.32 -8.10 -11.21
C LEU A 147 -1.44 -6.62 -10.79
N PRO A 148 -1.72 -6.28 -9.52
CA PRO A 148 -1.73 -4.88 -9.10
C PRO A 148 -0.34 -4.24 -9.19
N MET A 149 0.73 -4.99 -8.91
CA MET A 149 2.10 -4.51 -9.05
C MET A 149 2.40 -4.07 -10.50
N LEU A 150 1.99 -4.83 -11.51
CA LEU A 150 2.17 -4.49 -12.91
C LEU A 150 1.43 -3.19 -13.27
N PHE A 151 0.20 -2.99 -12.76
CA PHE A 151 -0.54 -1.74 -12.99
C PHE A 151 0.15 -0.54 -12.35
N ILE A 152 0.70 -0.70 -11.14
CA ILE A 152 1.44 0.35 -10.42
C ILE A 152 2.73 0.71 -11.18
N VAL A 153 3.45 -0.28 -11.70
CA VAL A 153 4.63 -0.04 -12.54
C VAL A 153 4.26 0.68 -13.83
N ALA A 154 3.15 0.30 -14.48
CA ALA A 154 2.65 0.98 -15.68
C ALA A 154 2.26 2.45 -15.42
N GLN A 155 1.93 2.82 -14.18
CA GLN A 155 1.70 4.20 -13.73
C GLN A 155 2.99 4.97 -13.43
N LYS A 156 4.17 4.36 -13.63
CA LYS A 156 5.50 4.90 -13.29
C LYS A 156 5.72 5.12 -11.78
N GLU A 157 5.03 4.37 -10.93
CA GLU A 157 5.14 4.40 -9.46
C GLU A 157 6.01 3.23 -8.95
N THR A 158 7.28 3.25 -9.29
CA THR A 158 8.21 2.15 -8.94
C THR A 158 8.40 1.98 -7.43
N GLY A 159 8.35 3.07 -6.66
CA GLY A 159 8.45 3.02 -5.19
C GLY A 159 7.34 2.22 -4.54
N SER A 160 6.09 2.46 -4.92
CA SER A 160 4.93 1.72 -4.42
C SER A 160 4.95 0.25 -4.88
N ALA A 161 5.46 -0.03 -6.08
CA ALA A 161 5.58 -1.39 -6.60
C ALA A 161 6.59 -2.23 -5.79
N LEU A 162 7.70 -1.64 -5.32
CA LEU A 162 8.71 -2.34 -4.51
C LEU A 162 8.15 -2.88 -3.19
N VAL A 163 7.13 -2.25 -2.63
CA VAL A 163 6.48 -2.72 -1.39
C VAL A 163 5.89 -4.13 -1.58
N TYR A 164 5.48 -4.50 -2.79
CA TYR A 164 4.93 -5.83 -3.10
C TYR A 164 5.96 -6.97 -2.93
N ILE A 165 7.26 -6.65 -2.89
CA ILE A 165 8.31 -7.65 -2.56
C ILE A 165 8.06 -8.28 -1.19
N SER A 166 7.47 -7.53 -0.25
CA SER A 166 7.15 -8.05 1.08
C SER A 166 6.22 -9.26 1.06
N PHE A 167 5.32 -9.37 0.06
CA PHE A 167 4.46 -10.54 -0.09
C PHE A 167 5.25 -11.82 -0.40
N PHE A 168 6.36 -11.72 -1.13
CA PHE A 168 7.21 -12.88 -1.41
C PHE A 168 7.93 -13.38 -0.15
N LEU A 169 8.27 -12.49 0.79
CA LEU A 169 8.78 -12.87 2.12
C LEU A 169 7.73 -13.64 2.92
N MET A 170 6.47 -13.20 2.83
CA MET A 170 5.35 -13.91 3.44
C MET A 170 5.16 -15.30 2.80
N PHE A 171 5.23 -15.42 1.47
CA PHE A 171 5.13 -16.70 0.76
C PHE A 171 6.25 -17.65 1.15
N TYR A 172 7.46 -17.14 1.38
CA TYR A 172 8.57 -17.95 1.90
C TYR A 172 8.26 -18.50 3.28
N ARG A 173 7.70 -17.70 4.17
CA ARG A 173 7.26 -18.15 5.50
C ARG A 173 6.20 -19.27 5.41
N GLU A 174 5.33 -19.21 4.42
CA GLU A 174 4.24 -20.18 4.19
C GLU A 174 4.69 -21.42 3.38
N GLY A 175 5.99 -21.60 3.18
CA GLY A 175 6.56 -22.81 2.61
C GLY A 175 7.08 -22.72 1.17
N MET A 176 7.17 -21.51 0.61
CA MET A 176 7.84 -21.33 -0.69
C MET A 176 9.34 -21.64 -0.57
N THR A 177 9.91 -22.28 -1.58
CA THR A 177 11.34 -22.60 -1.64
C THR A 177 12.20 -21.34 -1.69
N GLY A 178 13.27 -21.26 -0.92
CA GLY A 178 14.15 -20.09 -0.86
C GLY A 178 14.79 -19.69 -2.19
N SER A 179 15.06 -20.66 -3.08
CA SER A 179 15.55 -20.38 -4.43
C SER A 179 14.54 -19.60 -5.26
N VAL A 180 13.26 -19.93 -5.15
CA VAL A 180 12.17 -19.22 -5.85
C VAL A 180 12.03 -17.78 -5.32
N LEU A 181 12.13 -17.62 -3.99
CA LEU A 181 12.13 -16.28 -3.38
C LEU A 181 13.28 -15.42 -3.93
N PHE A 182 14.51 -15.96 -3.86
CA PHE A 182 15.68 -15.22 -4.31
C PHE A 182 15.58 -14.84 -5.79
N THR A 183 15.22 -15.78 -6.65
CA THR A 183 15.06 -15.55 -8.10
C THR A 183 13.95 -14.55 -8.38
N GLY A 184 12.79 -14.68 -7.72
CA GLY A 184 11.65 -13.78 -7.90
C GLY A 184 11.97 -12.36 -7.48
N VAL A 185 12.57 -12.16 -6.32
CA VAL A 185 12.99 -10.84 -5.83
C VAL A 185 14.06 -10.23 -6.75
N ALA A 186 15.06 -11.01 -7.18
CA ALA A 186 16.10 -10.54 -8.10
C ALA A 186 15.51 -10.11 -9.45
N MET A 187 14.55 -10.86 -10.01
CA MET A 187 13.85 -10.48 -11.24
C MET A 187 13.05 -9.20 -11.10
N ILE A 188 12.33 -9.02 -9.97
CA ILE A 188 11.56 -7.80 -9.72
C ILE A 188 12.50 -6.58 -9.61
N ILE A 189 13.58 -6.71 -8.85
CA ILE A 189 14.57 -5.64 -8.71
C ILE A 189 15.19 -5.31 -10.07
N TYR A 190 15.60 -6.31 -10.84
CA TYR A 190 16.16 -6.12 -12.18
C TYR A 190 15.20 -5.37 -13.11
N PHE A 191 13.92 -5.79 -13.12
CA PHE A 191 12.89 -5.15 -13.94
C PHE A 191 12.63 -3.69 -13.54
N VAL A 192 12.48 -3.43 -12.23
CA VAL A 192 12.26 -2.07 -11.71
C VAL A 192 13.45 -1.16 -11.95
N VAL A 193 14.67 -1.67 -11.76
CA VAL A 193 15.90 -0.92 -12.04
C VAL A 193 16.05 -0.68 -13.54
N GLY A 194 15.77 -1.69 -14.38
CA GLY A 194 15.83 -1.57 -15.85
C GLY A 194 14.94 -0.46 -16.39
N ILE A 195 13.69 -0.37 -15.93
CA ILE A 195 12.76 0.71 -16.32
C ILE A 195 13.32 2.09 -15.93
N ARG A 196 13.95 2.20 -14.76
CA ARG A 196 14.53 3.48 -14.31
C ARG A 196 15.75 3.89 -15.15
N PHE A 197 16.55 2.92 -15.59
CA PHE A 197 17.71 3.23 -16.45
C PHE A 197 17.27 3.68 -17.85
N GLU A 198 16.23 3.12 -18.44
CA GLU A 198 15.69 3.57 -19.73
C GLU A 198 15.14 5.01 -19.64
N ASP A 199 14.41 5.34 -18.58
CA ASP A 199 13.90 6.71 -18.37
C ASP A 199 15.05 7.74 -18.22
N THR A 200 16.23 7.33 -17.72
CA THR A 200 17.39 8.23 -17.52
C THR A 200 18.23 8.39 -18.78
N LEU A 201 18.19 7.42 -19.71
CA LEU A 201 18.93 7.49 -20.98
C LEU A 201 18.15 8.25 -22.09
N LEU A 202 16.86 8.50 -21.89
CA LEU A 202 16.00 9.25 -22.81
C LEU A 202 15.85 10.74 -22.45
N LEU A 203 16.49 11.19 -21.36
CA LEU A 203 16.63 12.59 -20.93
C LEU A 203 18.04 13.12 -21.21
#